data_8ecb9f99cb76d9280e27f65cd70b9743
#
_entry.id   8ecb9f99cb76d9280e27f65cd70b9743
#
_cell.length_a   1.000
_cell.length_b   1.000
_cell.length_c   1.000
_cell.angle_alpha   90.00
_cell.angle_beta   90.00
_cell.angle_gamma   90.00
#
_symmetry.space_group_name_H-M   'P 1'
#
loop_
_entity.id
_entity.type
_entity.pdbx_description
1 polymer ?
#
loop_
_entity_poly.entity_id
_entity_poly.type
_entity_poly.pdbx_seq_one_letter_code
_entity_poly.pdbx_strand_id
1 'polypeptide(L)'
;TAAKSTGDLTGEGTVLLVEDEDAVRMFGARALRNKGYKVLEARDGEQALDVINSSDDHIDLIISDVVMPGMNGHTLVNLVRHELPHLKIILMSGYSEDVFADQVEGDTGIEFLAKPFSLKDLASKVKDVLAG
;
A
#
# COMPACT_ATOMS: atom_id res chain seq x y z
N THR A 1 20.38 10.96 -6.30
CA THR A 1 21.55 10.41 -6.92
C THR A 1 21.20 9.34 -7.94
N ALA A 2 22.08 9.18 -8.90
CA ALA A 2 21.85 8.24 -9.97
C ALA A 2 21.74 6.81 -9.46
N ALA A 3 22.50 6.47 -8.45
CA ALA A 3 22.54 5.11 -7.96
C ALA A 3 21.17 4.60 -7.51
N LYS A 4 20.41 5.44 -6.85
CA LYS A 4 19.10 5.00 -6.36
C LYS A 4 18.08 4.87 -7.48
N SER A 5 18.30 5.53 -8.59
CA SER A 5 17.29 5.55 -9.65
C SER A 5 17.42 4.39 -10.61
N THR A 6 18.52 3.69 -10.64
CA THR A 6 18.79 2.78 -11.73
C THR A 6 18.55 1.32 -11.48
N GLY A 7 18.53 0.87 -10.30
CA GLY A 7 18.32 -0.56 -10.17
C GLY A 7 18.21 -1.08 -8.77
N ASP A 8 18.63 -0.29 -7.82
CA ASP A 8 18.53 -0.75 -6.45
C ASP A 8 17.16 -0.40 -5.89
N LEU A 9 16.24 -1.34 -6.05
CA LEU A 9 14.89 -1.21 -5.50
C LEU A 9 14.73 -2.00 -4.20
N THR A 10 15.82 -2.48 -3.64
CA THR A 10 15.78 -3.16 -2.35
C THR A 10 15.48 -2.13 -1.26
N GLY A 11 14.90 -2.61 -0.18
CA GLY A 11 14.57 -1.73 0.93
C GLY A 11 14.24 -2.53 2.17
N GLU A 12 13.88 -1.84 3.23
CA GLU A 12 13.46 -2.49 4.46
C GLU A 12 12.24 -1.76 5.02
N GLY A 13 11.48 -2.49 5.81
CA GLY A 13 10.26 -1.97 6.40
C GLY A 13 9.17 -3.02 6.33
N THR A 14 8.08 -2.75 7.00
CA THR A 14 6.93 -3.64 7.03
C THR A 14 5.78 -3.01 6.27
N VAL A 15 5.26 -3.75 5.30
CA VAL A 15 4.19 -3.30 4.42
C VAL A 15 2.97 -4.18 4.63
N LEU A 16 1.81 -3.56 4.81
CA LEU A 16 0.55 -4.28 4.82
C LEU A 16 -0.08 -4.12 3.45
N LEU A 17 -0.25 -5.24 2.74
CA LEU A 17 -0.82 -5.26 1.40
C LEU A 17 -2.25 -5.77 1.46
N VAL A 18 -3.19 -4.92 1.06
CA VAL A 18 -4.62 -5.22 1.09
C VAL A 18 -5.15 -5.32 -0.33
N GLU A 19 -5.54 -6.51 -0.72
CA GLU A 19 -6.01 -6.78 -2.08
C GLU A 19 -6.92 -8.00 -2.06
N ASP A 20 -8.11 -7.87 -2.60
CA ASP A 20 -9.09 -8.95 -2.57
C ASP A 20 -8.84 -10.05 -3.60
N GLU A 21 -8.13 -9.75 -4.67
CA GLU A 21 -7.76 -10.76 -5.65
C GLU A 21 -6.52 -11.50 -5.20
N ASP A 22 -6.66 -12.78 -4.92
CA ASP A 22 -5.56 -13.59 -4.40
C ASP A 22 -4.32 -13.55 -5.29
N ALA A 23 -4.51 -13.68 -6.60
CA ALA A 23 -3.38 -13.70 -7.53
C ALA A 23 -2.62 -12.37 -7.52
N VAL A 24 -3.33 -11.25 -7.50
CA VAL A 24 -2.70 -9.93 -7.47
C VAL A 24 -2.00 -9.71 -6.14
N ARG A 25 -2.64 -10.11 -5.04
CA ARG A 25 -2.04 -9.96 -3.71
C ARG A 25 -0.75 -10.79 -3.59
N MET A 26 -0.79 -12.03 -4.06
CA MET A 26 0.38 -12.90 -4.00
C MET A 26 1.53 -12.37 -4.85
N PHE A 27 1.19 -11.86 -6.04
CA PHE A 27 2.16 -11.26 -6.94
C PHE A 27 2.87 -10.07 -6.27
N GLY A 28 2.09 -9.16 -5.70
CA GLY A 28 2.65 -7.99 -5.04
C GLY A 28 3.46 -8.34 -3.80
N ALA A 29 2.94 -9.26 -2.99
CA ALA A 29 3.65 -9.67 -1.78
C ALA A 29 4.99 -10.31 -2.10
N ARG A 30 5.01 -11.19 -3.10
CA ARG A 30 6.26 -11.85 -3.50
C ARG A 30 7.27 -10.83 -4.01
N ALA A 31 6.79 -9.88 -4.83
CA ALA A 31 7.67 -8.88 -5.38
C ALA A 31 8.34 -8.06 -4.28
N LEU A 32 7.57 -7.64 -3.30
CA LEU A 32 8.10 -6.81 -2.23
C LEU A 32 9.00 -7.61 -1.29
N ARG A 33 8.65 -8.86 -1.00
CA ARG A 33 9.51 -9.71 -0.18
C ARG A 33 10.86 -9.94 -0.85
N ASN A 34 10.87 -10.08 -2.17
CA ASN A 34 12.11 -10.23 -2.91
C ASN A 34 13.01 -8.99 -2.82
N LYS A 35 12.41 -7.84 -2.55
CA LYS A 35 13.16 -6.60 -2.40
C LYS A 35 13.59 -6.32 -0.96
N GLY A 36 13.24 -7.20 -0.03
CA GLY A 36 13.68 -7.07 1.35
C GLY A 36 12.63 -6.63 2.34
N TYR A 37 11.43 -6.34 1.89
CA TYR A 37 10.37 -5.89 2.79
C TYR A 37 9.72 -7.06 3.50
N LYS A 38 9.26 -6.82 4.72
CA LYS A 38 8.37 -7.74 5.39
C LYS A 38 6.96 -7.37 4.94
N VAL A 39 6.19 -8.36 4.49
CA VAL A 39 4.87 -8.11 3.94
C VAL A 39 3.83 -8.88 4.73
N LEU A 40 2.85 -8.15 5.24
CA LEU A 40 1.66 -8.73 5.84
C LEU A 40 0.55 -8.60 4.80
N GLU A 41 -0.34 -9.56 4.75
CA GLU A 41 -1.38 -9.61 3.72
C GLU A 41 -2.76 -9.58 4.32
N ALA A 42 -3.68 -8.88 3.65
CA ALA A 42 -5.09 -8.86 4.00
C ALA A 42 -5.89 -8.87 2.70
N ARG A 43 -7.02 -9.53 2.69
CA ARG A 43 -7.84 -9.61 1.49
C ARG A 43 -8.96 -8.57 1.44
N ASP A 44 -9.21 -7.90 2.55
CA ASP A 44 -10.21 -6.84 2.60
C ASP A 44 -9.90 -5.88 3.75
N GLY A 45 -10.72 -4.85 3.86
CA GLY A 45 -10.51 -3.82 4.88
C GLY A 45 -10.67 -4.33 6.30
N GLU A 46 -11.62 -5.23 6.54
CA GLU A 46 -11.83 -5.78 7.86
C GLU A 46 -10.62 -6.61 8.32
N GLN A 47 -10.10 -7.44 7.43
CA GLN A 47 -8.92 -8.23 7.74
C GLN A 47 -7.70 -7.31 7.95
N ALA A 48 -7.61 -6.23 7.16
CA ALA A 48 -6.53 -5.27 7.32
C ALA A 48 -6.55 -4.66 8.72
N LEU A 49 -7.72 -4.29 9.22
CA LEU A 49 -7.84 -3.74 10.56
C LEU A 49 -7.49 -4.78 11.61
N ASP A 50 -7.90 -6.03 11.40
CA ASP A 50 -7.53 -7.11 12.31
C ASP A 50 -6.01 -7.29 12.37
N VAL A 51 -5.36 -7.24 11.23
CA VAL A 51 -3.90 -7.37 11.17
C VAL A 51 -3.23 -6.23 11.93
N ILE A 52 -3.71 -5.01 11.71
CA ILE A 52 -3.15 -3.84 12.39
C ILE A 52 -3.28 -3.97 13.91
N ASN A 53 -4.45 -4.43 14.36
CA ASN A 53 -4.73 -4.51 15.78
C ASN A 53 -4.05 -5.69 16.47
N SER A 54 -3.78 -6.76 15.74
CA SER A 54 -3.24 -8.00 16.32
C SER A 54 -1.75 -8.20 16.09
N SER A 55 -1.16 -7.44 15.18
CA SER A 55 0.25 -7.61 14.86
C SER A 55 1.13 -6.87 15.87
N ASP A 56 2.21 -7.51 16.27
CA ASP A 56 3.21 -6.86 17.09
C ASP A 56 4.18 -6.04 16.25
N ASP A 57 4.13 -6.19 14.94
CA ASP A 57 5.02 -5.49 14.05
C ASP A 57 4.57 -4.05 13.83
N HIS A 58 5.55 -3.16 13.80
CA HIS A 58 5.29 -1.78 13.40
C HIS A 58 5.10 -1.75 11.88
N ILE A 59 3.95 -1.26 11.43
CA ILE A 59 3.64 -1.18 10.02
C ILE A 59 4.07 0.19 9.51
N ASP A 60 4.90 0.20 8.47
CA ASP A 60 5.45 1.43 7.91
C ASP A 60 4.64 1.98 6.76
N LEU A 61 3.92 1.10 6.05
CA LEU A 61 3.19 1.47 4.85
C LEU A 61 2.02 0.52 4.67
N ILE A 62 0.88 1.06 4.25
CA ILE A 62 -0.24 0.25 3.81
C ILE A 62 -0.43 0.46 2.32
N ILE A 63 -0.62 -0.62 1.57
CA ILE A 63 -0.95 -0.58 0.15
C ILE A 63 -2.31 -1.22 0.03
N SER A 64 -3.30 -0.50 -0.46
CA SER A 64 -4.66 -1.00 -0.53
C SER A 64 -5.30 -0.72 -1.88
N ASP A 65 -6.06 -1.69 -2.37
CA ASP A 65 -6.93 -1.46 -3.50
C ASP A 65 -8.03 -0.50 -3.06
N VAL A 66 -8.45 0.36 -3.95
CA VAL A 66 -9.55 1.29 -3.66
C VAL A 66 -10.87 0.55 -3.67
N VAL A 67 -11.07 -0.34 -4.63
CA VAL A 67 -12.34 -1.05 -4.79
C VAL A 67 -12.22 -2.44 -4.19
N MET A 68 -12.92 -2.67 -3.08
CA MET A 68 -12.91 -3.96 -2.39
C MET A 68 -14.30 -4.27 -1.88
N PRO A 69 -14.63 -5.57 -1.72
CA PRO A 69 -15.92 -5.94 -1.13
C PRO A 69 -16.03 -5.42 0.31
N GLY A 70 -17.19 -4.95 0.67
CA GLY A 70 -17.48 -4.49 2.02
C GLY A 70 -16.96 -3.10 2.29
N MET A 71 -15.70 -2.99 2.60
CA MET A 71 -15.07 -1.72 2.93
C MET A 71 -14.14 -1.30 1.81
N ASN A 72 -14.39 -0.15 1.18
CA ASN A 72 -13.50 0.33 0.13
C ASN A 72 -12.24 0.94 0.73
N GLY A 73 -11.24 1.19 -0.14
CA GLY A 73 -9.96 1.71 0.32
C GLY A 73 -10.06 3.08 0.96
N HIS A 74 -10.98 3.91 0.50
CA HIS A 74 -11.18 5.22 1.05
C HIS A 74 -11.64 5.15 2.53
N THR A 75 -12.59 4.27 2.81
CA THR A 75 -13.06 4.05 4.18
C THR A 75 -11.93 3.48 5.04
N LEU A 76 -11.18 2.53 4.50
CA LEU A 76 -10.06 1.95 5.22
C LEU A 76 -9.02 3.02 5.58
N VAL A 77 -8.70 3.90 4.63
CA VAL A 77 -7.73 4.97 4.88
C VAL A 77 -8.19 5.84 6.04
N ASN A 78 -9.46 6.23 6.06
CA ASN A 78 -9.97 7.07 7.13
C ASN A 78 -9.85 6.41 8.49
N LEU A 79 -10.17 5.11 8.56
CA LEU A 79 -10.09 4.38 9.82
C LEU A 79 -8.64 4.21 10.28
N VAL A 80 -7.76 3.87 9.35
CA VAL A 80 -6.35 3.67 9.67
C VAL A 80 -5.70 4.98 10.11
N ARG A 81 -6.01 6.07 9.44
CA ARG A 81 -5.44 7.38 9.77
C ARG A 81 -5.91 7.88 11.12
N HIS A 82 -7.07 7.45 11.55
CA HIS A 82 -7.56 7.80 12.87
C HIS A 82 -6.67 7.19 13.97
N GLU A 83 -6.20 5.96 13.78
CA GLU A 83 -5.37 5.28 14.76
C GLU A 83 -3.87 5.48 14.52
N LEU A 84 -3.47 5.61 13.27
CA LEU A 84 -2.07 5.74 12.88
C LEU A 84 -1.92 6.94 11.94
N PRO A 85 -1.98 8.16 12.51
CA PRO A 85 -2.03 9.37 11.67
C PRO A 85 -0.80 9.60 10.80
N HIS A 86 0.31 8.98 11.10
CA HIS A 86 1.54 9.16 10.32
C HIS A 86 1.82 8.02 9.36
N LEU A 87 0.94 7.03 9.29
CA LEU A 87 1.14 5.88 8.42
C LEU A 87 1.09 6.32 6.95
N LYS A 88 2.07 5.85 6.18
CA LYS A 88 2.10 6.15 4.76
C LYS A 88 1.17 5.20 4.03
N ILE A 89 0.56 5.68 2.96
CA ILE A 89 -0.49 4.94 2.26
C ILE A 89 -0.30 5.03 0.76
N ILE A 90 -0.43 3.89 0.08
CA ILE A 90 -0.52 3.82 -1.38
C ILE A 90 -1.87 3.21 -1.71
N LEU A 91 -2.65 3.89 -2.53
CA LEU A 91 -3.93 3.37 -3.02
C LEU A 91 -3.75 2.93 -4.47
N MET A 92 -4.23 1.72 -4.77
CA MET A 92 -4.16 1.16 -6.12
C MET A 92 -5.51 1.32 -6.80
N SER A 93 -5.51 1.86 -8.01
CA SER A 93 -6.74 2.11 -8.73
C SER A 93 -6.62 1.74 -10.20
N GLY A 94 -7.63 1.08 -10.73
CA GLY A 94 -7.67 0.72 -12.13
C GLY A 94 -8.04 1.87 -13.03
N TYR A 95 -8.78 2.83 -12.51
CA TYR A 95 -9.20 4.02 -13.24
C TYR A 95 -9.87 4.96 -12.26
N SER A 96 -10.15 6.17 -12.71
CA SER A 96 -10.88 7.17 -11.91
C SER A 96 -10.15 7.57 -10.63
N GLU A 97 -8.83 7.66 -10.72
CA GLU A 97 -8.06 8.14 -9.56
C GLU A 97 -8.57 9.51 -9.08
N ASP A 98 -9.02 10.34 -10.01
CA ASP A 98 -9.51 11.67 -9.66
C ASP A 98 -10.68 11.63 -8.69
N VAL A 99 -11.55 10.64 -8.84
CA VAL A 99 -12.69 10.50 -7.93
C VAL A 99 -12.23 10.23 -6.51
N PHE A 100 -11.21 9.37 -6.38
CA PHE A 100 -10.70 9.03 -5.05
C PHE A 100 -9.80 10.11 -4.50
N ALA A 101 -9.09 10.80 -5.36
CA ALA A 101 -8.26 11.91 -4.94
C ALA A 101 -9.12 12.99 -4.28
N ASP A 102 -10.30 13.24 -4.82
CA ASP A 102 -11.23 14.21 -4.22
C ASP A 102 -11.67 13.80 -2.82
N GLN A 103 -11.84 12.49 -2.61
CA GLN A 103 -12.31 11.99 -1.33
C GLN A 103 -11.23 12.01 -0.25
N VAL A 104 -9.98 11.97 -0.65
CA VAL A 104 -8.86 12.01 0.28
C VAL A 104 -8.06 13.30 0.15
N GLU A 105 -8.67 14.30 -0.48
CA GLU A 105 -8.01 15.58 -0.70
C GLU A 105 -7.62 16.21 0.63
N GLY A 106 -6.42 16.75 0.65
CA GLY A 106 -5.92 17.38 1.85
C GLY A 106 -5.18 16.42 2.77
N ASP A 107 -5.27 15.14 2.52
CA ASP A 107 -4.56 14.15 3.33
C ASP A 107 -3.17 13.95 2.76
N THR A 108 -2.16 14.31 3.54
CA THR A 108 -0.77 14.15 3.12
C THR A 108 -0.33 12.70 3.39
N GLY A 109 0.59 12.21 2.59
CA GLY A 109 1.12 10.86 2.76
C GLY A 109 0.34 9.79 2.03
N ILE A 110 -0.63 10.18 1.21
CA ILE A 110 -1.35 9.24 0.35
C ILE A 110 -0.85 9.38 -1.07
N GLU A 111 -0.42 8.26 -1.64
CA GLU A 111 0.03 8.19 -3.02
C GLU A 111 -0.85 7.21 -3.79
N PHE A 112 -0.84 7.33 -5.10
CA PHE A 112 -1.65 6.46 -5.96
C PHE A 112 -0.76 5.65 -6.88
N LEU A 113 -1.15 4.39 -7.12
CA LEU A 113 -0.48 3.53 -8.07
C LEU A 113 -1.53 2.97 -9.02
N ALA A 114 -1.37 3.28 -10.30
CA ALA A 114 -2.35 2.86 -11.32
C ALA A 114 -2.20 1.37 -11.63
N LYS A 115 -3.31 0.70 -11.80
CA LYS A 115 -3.36 -0.68 -12.27
C LYS A 115 -3.57 -0.68 -13.79
N PRO A 116 -2.97 -1.60 -14.52
CA PRO A 116 -2.03 -2.62 -14.04
C PRO A 116 -0.65 -2.01 -13.82
N PHE A 117 0.08 -2.58 -12.87
CA PHE A 117 1.44 -2.12 -12.59
C PHE A 117 2.42 -3.28 -12.75
N SER A 118 3.67 -2.94 -13.04
CA SER A 118 4.74 -3.94 -13.11
C SER A 118 5.36 -4.11 -11.72
N LEU A 119 6.17 -5.15 -11.57
CA LEU A 119 6.94 -5.34 -10.34
C LEU A 119 7.83 -4.13 -10.06
N LYS A 120 8.39 -3.58 -11.11
CA LYS A 120 9.26 -2.42 -11.00
C LYS A 120 8.47 -1.19 -10.53
N ASP A 121 7.29 -0.98 -11.09
CA ASP A 121 6.44 0.13 -10.69
C ASP A 121 6.08 0.05 -9.20
N LEU A 122 5.70 -1.13 -8.75
CA LEU A 122 5.33 -1.34 -7.37
C LEU A 122 6.51 -1.09 -6.44
N ALA A 123 7.64 -1.72 -6.72
CA ALA A 123 8.83 -1.60 -5.89
C ALA A 123 9.35 -0.16 -5.86
N SER A 124 9.30 0.51 -7.00
CA SER A 124 9.76 1.89 -7.11
C SER A 124 8.86 2.81 -6.28
N LYS A 125 7.55 2.64 -6.38
CA LYS A 125 6.62 3.48 -5.62
C LYS A 125 6.80 3.25 -4.11
N VAL A 126 6.94 2.01 -3.68
CA VAL A 126 7.13 1.69 -2.27
C VAL A 126 8.41 2.33 -1.75
N LYS A 127 9.49 2.20 -2.51
CA LYS A 127 10.76 2.78 -2.09
C LYS A 127 10.68 4.30 -1.98
N ASP A 128 10.06 4.94 -2.96
CA ASP A 128 9.89 6.39 -2.95
C ASP A 128 9.07 6.86 -1.75
N VAL A 129 7.99 6.19 -1.46
CA VAL A 129 7.09 6.58 -0.38
C VAL A 129 7.79 6.40 0.98
N LEU A 130 8.49 5.29 1.16
CA LEU A 130 9.18 5.02 2.42
C LEU A 130 10.40 5.92 2.62
N ALA A 131 11.01 6.38 1.55
CA ALA A 131 12.16 7.28 1.63
C ALA A 131 11.74 8.71 1.95
N GLY A 132 10.54 9.06 1.57
CA GLY A 132 10.00 10.39 1.86
C GLY A 132 9.39 10.48 3.23
#